data_64cfc858261f52076f38696ee68c6c1e
#
_entry.id   64cfc858261f52076f38696ee68c6c1e
#
_cell.length_a   1.000
_cell.length_b   1.000
_cell.length_c   1.000
_cell.angle_alpha   90.00
_cell.angle_beta   90.00
_cell.angle_gamma   90.00
#
_symmetry.space_group_name_H-M   'P 1'
#
loop_
_entity.id
_entity.type
_entity.pdbx_description
1 polymer ?
#
loop_
_entity_poly.entity_id
_entity_poly.type
_entity_poly.pdbx_seq_one_letter_code
_entity_poly.pdbx_strand_id
1 'polypeptide(L)'
;MKTYFDHEKLDVYQEAIAFCGWVGEFLTVISAKASAKDQLDRASTSIPLNIAEVNGKFSAKDRARFLEMARGSALECAACLDVLLVRKLASDEQVVPAKDRLARIVQMLSGLLRKFSERASVLREEEPAYSIDHEHEQE
;
A
#
# COMPACT_ATOMS: atom_id res chain seq x y z
N MET A 1 -3.61 8.54 -19.48
CA MET A 1 -2.57 9.40 -18.91
C MET A 1 -1.21 9.02 -19.49
N LYS A 2 -0.44 9.99 -19.92
CA LYS A 2 0.91 9.76 -20.42
C LYS A 2 1.83 9.32 -19.28
N THR A 3 2.65 8.29 -19.51
CA THR A 3 3.57 7.78 -18.49
C THR A 3 4.99 8.29 -18.73
N TYR A 4 5.65 8.68 -17.65
CA TYR A 4 7.01 9.19 -17.64
C TYR A 4 7.99 8.27 -16.92
N PHE A 5 7.51 7.62 -15.85
CA PHE A 5 8.33 6.79 -14.99
C PHE A 5 7.81 5.36 -14.95
N ASP A 6 8.69 4.41 -14.66
CA ASP A 6 8.37 2.98 -14.72
C ASP A 6 7.25 2.57 -13.74
N HIS A 7 7.23 3.16 -12.53
CA HIS A 7 6.19 2.80 -11.55
C HIS A 7 4.78 3.17 -12.04
N GLU A 8 4.65 4.18 -12.91
CA GLU A 8 3.35 4.60 -13.45
C GLU A 8 2.70 3.52 -14.30
N LYS A 9 3.49 2.57 -14.81
CA LYS A 9 3.00 1.45 -15.63
C LYS A 9 2.46 0.28 -14.80
N LEU A 10 2.72 0.28 -13.49
CA LEU A 10 2.27 -0.79 -12.61
C LEU A 10 0.77 -0.68 -12.34
N ASP A 11 0.06 -1.78 -12.52
CA ASP A 11 -1.38 -1.83 -12.26
C ASP A 11 -1.70 -1.42 -10.82
N VAL A 12 -0.88 -1.86 -9.86
CA VAL A 12 -1.11 -1.53 -8.45
C VAL A 12 -0.94 -0.03 -8.18
N TYR A 13 -0.02 0.63 -8.89
CA TYR A 13 0.13 2.08 -8.77
C TYR A 13 -1.12 2.79 -9.29
N GLN A 14 -1.60 2.39 -10.47
CA GLN A 14 -2.79 2.96 -11.08
C GLN A 14 -4.02 2.77 -10.19
N GLU A 15 -4.17 1.58 -9.59
CA GLU A 15 -5.25 1.32 -8.64
C GLU A 15 -5.14 2.18 -7.39
N ALA A 16 -3.93 2.38 -6.89
CA ALA A 16 -3.67 3.22 -5.71
C ALA A 16 -4.01 4.70 -6.00
N ILE A 17 -3.65 5.20 -7.18
CA ILE A 17 -3.99 6.56 -7.60
C ILE A 17 -5.51 6.71 -7.73
N ALA A 18 -6.19 5.74 -8.33
CA ALA A 18 -7.65 5.78 -8.46
C ALA A 18 -8.32 5.76 -7.07
N PHE A 19 -7.76 5.01 -6.14
CA PHE A 19 -8.25 4.99 -4.76
C PHE A 19 -8.10 6.36 -4.10
N CYS A 20 -6.96 7.03 -4.29
CA CYS A 20 -6.75 8.39 -3.78
C CYS A 20 -7.78 9.37 -4.35
N GLY A 21 -8.11 9.24 -5.63
CA GLY A 21 -9.15 10.07 -6.26
C GLY A 21 -10.51 9.87 -5.59
N TRP A 22 -10.87 8.61 -5.33
CA TRP A 22 -12.09 8.29 -4.62
C TRP A 22 -12.10 8.85 -3.19
N VAL A 23 -10.99 8.70 -2.46
CA VAL A 23 -10.88 9.24 -1.10
C VAL A 23 -11.09 10.76 -1.08
N GLY A 24 -10.47 11.48 -2.03
CA GLY A 24 -10.63 12.92 -2.12
C GLY A 24 -12.09 13.35 -2.20
N GLU A 25 -12.88 12.70 -3.05
CA GLU A 25 -14.32 12.99 -3.17
C GLU A 25 -15.09 12.53 -1.94
N PHE A 26 -14.80 11.33 -1.43
CA PHE A 26 -15.45 10.76 -0.25
C PHE A 26 -15.33 11.67 0.96
N LEU A 27 -14.14 12.23 1.18
CA LEU A 27 -13.89 13.12 2.32
C LEU A 27 -14.68 14.42 2.25
N THR A 28 -15.15 14.82 1.07
CA THR A 28 -15.98 16.03 0.95
C THR A 28 -17.44 15.78 1.30
N VAL A 29 -17.91 14.53 1.25
CA VAL A 29 -19.34 14.22 1.46
C VAL A 29 -19.66 13.64 2.82
N ILE A 30 -18.67 13.21 3.60
CA ILE A 30 -18.92 12.66 4.93
C ILE A 30 -18.79 13.74 6.00
N SER A 31 -19.55 13.57 7.11
CA SER A 31 -19.55 14.47 8.25
C SER A 31 -18.68 13.94 9.38
N ALA A 32 -17.42 13.60 9.07
CA ALA A 32 -16.48 13.12 10.08
C ALA A 32 -15.66 14.26 10.66
N LYS A 33 -15.08 14.03 11.84
CA LYS A 33 -14.15 14.97 12.44
C LYS A 33 -12.92 15.15 11.56
N ALA A 34 -12.30 16.32 11.59
CA ALA A 34 -11.12 16.64 10.80
C ALA A 34 -9.98 15.63 11.03
N SER A 35 -9.78 15.16 12.26
CA SER A 35 -8.75 14.18 12.58
C SER A 35 -8.96 12.83 11.88
N ALA A 36 -10.22 12.37 11.81
CA ALA A 36 -10.53 11.10 11.13
C ALA A 36 -10.35 11.22 9.63
N LYS A 37 -10.74 12.36 9.04
CA LYS A 37 -10.54 12.64 7.62
C LYS A 37 -9.05 12.69 7.29
N ASP A 38 -8.27 13.37 8.12
CA ASP A 38 -6.83 13.53 7.94
C ASP A 38 -6.11 12.18 7.96
N GLN A 39 -6.51 11.28 8.86
CA GLN A 39 -5.91 9.96 8.95
C GLN A 39 -6.13 9.14 7.68
N LEU A 40 -7.34 9.11 7.14
CA LEU A 40 -7.63 8.41 5.89
C LEU A 40 -6.92 9.07 4.71
N ASP A 41 -6.91 10.40 4.66
CA ASP A 41 -6.23 11.14 3.61
C ASP A 41 -4.74 10.78 3.57
N ARG A 42 -4.06 10.81 4.71
CA ARG A 42 -2.63 10.48 4.80
C ARG A 42 -2.35 9.03 4.47
N ALA A 43 -3.15 8.10 5.00
CA ALA A 43 -2.96 6.69 4.73
C ALA A 43 -3.14 6.37 3.25
N SER A 44 -4.17 6.93 2.60
CA SER A 44 -4.40 6.70 1.17
C SER A 44 -3.26 7.24 0.30
N THR A 45 -2.78 8.43 0.60
CA THR A 45 -1.67 9.07 -0.11
C THR A 45 -0.39 8.26 0.02
N SER A 46 -0.17 7.66 1.18
CA SER A 46 1.01 6.84 1.47
C SER A 46 1.11 5.61 0.56
N ILE A 47 0.01 5.07 0.05
CA ILE A 47 0.05 3.87 -0.80
C ILE A 47 0.83 4.14 -2.09
N PRO A 48 0.41 5.07 -2.96
CA PRO A 48 1.13 5.29 -4.21
C PRO A 48 2.53 5.86 -4.00
N LEU A 49 2.74 6.67 -2.97
CA LEU A 49 4.06 7.23 -2.70
C LEU A 49 5.08 6.14 -2.36
N ASN A 50 4.71 5.15 -1.56
CA ASN A 50 5.59 4.03 -1.24
C ASN A 50 5.81 3.10 -2.45
N ILE A 51 4.79 2.90 -3.29
CA ILE A 51 4.95 2.13 -4.52
C ILE A 51 5.96 2.81 -5.44
N ALA A 52 5.88 4.12 -5.60
CA ALA A 52 6.81 4.88 -6.43
C ALA A 52 8.26 4.75 -5.93
N GLU A 53 8.46 4.71 -4.61
CA GLU A 53 9.79 4.56 -4.01
C GLU A 53 10.45 3.22 -4.33
N VAL A 54 9.67 2.17 -4.59
CA VAL A 54 10.19 0.83 -4.87
C VAL A 54 11.17 0.85 -6.06
N ASN A 55 10.81 1.52 -7.14
CA ASN A 55 11.64 1.56 -8.35
C ASN A 55 12.91 2.39 -8.17
N GLY A 56 12.95 3.27 -7.18
CA GLY A 56 14.13 4.06 -6.87
C GLY A 56 15.16 3.34 -6.00
N LYS A 57 14.85 2.12 -5.54
CA LYS A 57 15.72 1.38 -4.65
C LYS A 57 16.49 0.31 -5.40
N PHE A 58 17.76 0.10 -5.02
CA PHE A 58 18.62 -0.88 -5.69
C PHE A 58 18.48 -2.29 -5.12
N SER A 59 18.37 -2.43 -3.79
CA SER A 59 18.32 -3.76 -3.17
C SER A 59 16.90 -4.31 -3.13
N ALA A 60 16.78 -5.64 -3.24
CA ALA A 60 15.51 -6.34 -3.09
C ALA A 60 14.92 -6.13 -1.69
N LYS A 61 15.77 -6.05 -0.68
CA LYS A 61 15.36 -5.82 0.71
C LYS A 61 14.68 -4.45 0.88
N ASP A 62 15.28 -3.39 0.32
CA ASP A 62 14.70 -2.05 0.39
C ASP A 62 13.40 -1.98 -0.41
N ARG A 63 13.35 -2.61 -1.58
CA ARG A 63 12.12 -2.68 -2.37
C ARG A 63 10.99 -3.35 -1.61
N ALA A 64 11.29 -4.48 -0.97
CA ALA A 64 10.31 -5.19 -0.13
C ALA A 64 9.81 -4.32 1.01
N ARG A 65 10.70 -3.56 1.65
CA ARG A 65 10.32 -2.68 2.75
C ARG A 65 9.29 -1.64 2.33
N PHE A 66 9.50 -0.98 1.19
CA PHE A 66 8.55 0.02 0.70
C PHE A 66 7.23 -0.61 0.26
N LEU A 67 7.26 -1.82 -0.31
CA LEU A 67 6.03 -2.55 -0.62
C LEU A 67 5.26 -2.92 0.65
N GLU A 68 5.93 -3.30 1.72
CA GLU A 68 5.30 -3.57 3.02
C GLU A 68 4.67 -2.31 3.60
N MET A 69 5.32 -1.17 3.47
CA MET A 69 4.78 0.10 3.92
C MET A 69 3.51 0.47 3.14
N ALA A 70 3.52 0.27 1.82
CA ALA A 70 2.33 0.51 1.00
C ALA A 70 1.19 -0.42 1.40
N ARG A 71 1.49 -1.70 1.62
CA ARG A 71 0.51 -2.69 2.04
C ARG A 71 -0.10 -2.33 3.40
N GLY A 72 0.75 -1.94 4.35
CA GLY A 72 0.29 -1.48 5.67
C GLY A 72 -0.62 -0.27 5.58
N SER A 73 -0.30 0.68 4.70
CA SER A 73 -1.14 1.86 4.47
C SER A 73 -2.51 1.48 3.89
N ALA A 74 -2.55 0.49 2.99
CA ALA A 74 -3.81 0.01 2.43
C ALA A 74 -4.68 -0.65 3.50
N LEU A 75 -4.07 -1.45 4.39
CA LEU A 75 -4.79 -2.05 5.51
C LEU A 75 -5.29 -1.00 6.49
N GLU A 76 -4.50 0.04 6.73
CA GLU A 76 -4.93 1.17 7.57
C GLU A 76 -6.13 1.88 6.97
N CYS A 77 -6.15 2.10 5.65
CA CYS A 77 -7.31 2.68 4.97
C CYS A 77 -8.55 1.83 5.17
N ALA A 78 -8.43 0.50 5.04
CA ALA A 78 -9.56 -0.41 5.24
C ALA A 78 -10.09 -0.30 6.67
N ALA A 79 -9.21 -0.24 7.65
CA ALA A 79 -9.60 -0.07 9.05
C ALA A 79 -10.28 1.27 9.29
N CYS A 80 -9.78 2.35 8.68
CA CYS A 80 -10.42 3.68 8.76
C CYS A 80 -11.85 3.63 8.22
N LEU A 81 -12.06 2.95 7.09
CA LEU A 81 -13.39 2.81 6.51
C LEU A 81 -14.32 2.00 7.43
N ASP A 82 -13.81 0.95 8.05
CA ASP A 82 -14.58 0.17 9.03
C ASP A 82 -15.03 1.03 10.21
N VAL A 83 -14.15 1.87 10.73
CA VAL A 83 -14.45 2.78 11.83
C VAL A 83 -15.57 3.76 11.44
N LEU A 84 -15.45 4.34 10.24
CA LEU A 84 -16.45 5.28 9.74
C LEU A 84 -17.82 4.60 9.56
N LEU A 85 -17.83 3.37 9.09
CA LEU A 85 -19.04 2.59 8.91
C LEU A 85 -19.72 2.30 10.26
N VAL A 86 -18.96 1.81 11.24
CA VAL A 86 -19.49 1.47 12.57
C VAL A 86 -20.02 2.72 13.28
N ARG A 87 -19.39 3.88 13.07
CA ARG A 87 -19.84 5.14 13.63
C ARG A 87 -20.99 5.77 12.83
N LYS A 88 -21.45 5.11 11.79
CA LYS A 88 -22.54 5.59 10.93
C LYS A 88 -22.24 6.91 10.22
N LEU A 89 -20.96 7.14 9.95
CA LEU A 89 -20.50 8.31 9.18
C LEU A 89 -20.35 7.99 7.72
N ALA A 90 -20.37 6.72 7.34
CA ALA A 90 -20.31 6.25 5.97
C ALA A 90 -21.30 5.09 5.79
N SER A 91 -21.74 4.86 4.57
CA SER A 91 -22.68 3.78 4.23
C SER A 91 -21.94 2.57 3.64
N ASP A 92 -22.61 1.40 3.66
CA ASP A 92 -22.12 0.20 2.97
C ASP A 92 -21.91 0.47 1.47
N GLU A 93 -22.80 1.25 0.84
CA GLU A 93 -22.71 1.58 -0.57
C GLU A 93 -21.42 2.32 -0.90
N GLN A 94 -20.93 3.14 0.03
CA GLN A 94 -19.67 3.86 -0.11
C GLN A 94 -18.47 2.96 0.21
N VAL A 95 -18.55 2.21 1.31
CA VAL A 95 -17.40 1.50 1.88
C VAL A 95 -17.10 0.20 1.14
N VAL A 96 -18.10 -0.58 0.75
CA VAL A 96 -17.87 -1.90 0.13
C VAL A 96 -17.06 -1.83 -1.16
N PRO A 97 -17.41 -0.99 -2.15
CA PRO A 97 -16.58 -0.89 -3.36
C PRO A 97 -15.15 -0.41 -3.07
N ALA A 98 -14.99 0.49 -2.10
CA ALA A 98 -13.67 0.99 -1.71
C ALA A 98 -12.82 -0.11 -1.08
N LYS A 99 -13.40 -0.93 -0.21
CA LYS A 99 -12.71 -2.06 0.39
C LYS A 99 -12.38 -3.14 -0.64
N ASP A 100 -13.23 -3.37 -1.61
CA ASP A 100 -12.94 -4.30 -2.72
C ASP A 100 -11.68 -3.83 -3.48
N ARG A 101 -11.57 -2.54 -3.76
CA ARG A 101 -10.38 -1.98 -4.41
C ARG A 101 -9.14 -2.15 -3.53
N LEU A 102 -9.26 -1.85 -2.25
CA LEU A 102 -8.15 -2.05 -1.31
C LEU A 102 -7.71 -3.50 -1.23
N ALA A 103 -8.65 -4.44 -1.26
CA ALA A 103 -8.32 -5.87 -1.26
C ALA A 103 -7.50 -6.24 -2.50
N ARG A 104 -7.85 -5.71 -3.67
CA ARG A 104 -7.07 -5.93 -4.90
C ARG A 104 -5.66 -5.34 -4.76
N ILE A 105 -5.55 -4.13 -4.22
CA ILE A 105 -4.25 -3.49 -3.98
C ILE A 105 -3.39 -4.35 -3.07
N VAL A 106 -3.94 -4.83 -1.95
CA VAL A 106 -3.23 -5.69 -1.00
C VAL A 106 -2.77 -6.99 -1.66
N GLN A 107 -3.63 -7.62 -2.49
CA GLN A 107 -3.27 -8.84 -3.21
C GLN A 107 -2.12 -8.61 -4.18
N MET A 108 -2.15 -7.52 -4.94
CA MET A 108 -1.09 -7.18 -5.87
C MET A 108 0.23 -6.89 -5.16
N LEU A 109 0.18 -6.14 -4.04
CA LEU A 109 1.37 -5.86 -3.25
C LEU A 109 1.94 -7.13 -2.62
N SER A 110 1.09 -8.01 -2.12
CA SER A 110 1.52 -9.29 -1.56
C SER A 110 2.20 -10.17 -2.62
N GLY A 111 1.69 -10.14 -3.86
CA GLY A 111 2.32 -10.85 -4.97
C GLY A 111 3.71 -10.33 -5.29
N LEU A 112 3.88 -9.01 -5.33
CA LEU A 112 5.18 -8.39 -5.54
C LEU A 112 6.14 -8.68 -4.39
N LEU A 113 5.64 -8.63 -3.15
CA LEU A 113 6.44 -8.96 -1.96
C LEU A 113 7.00 -10.38 -2.03
N ARG A 114 6.19 -11.34 -2.44
CA ARG A 114 6.66 -12.74 -2.60
C ARG A 114 7.81 -12.82 -3.58
N LYS A 115 7.72 -12.11 -4.71
CA LYS A 115 8.80 -12.09 -5.71
C LYS A 115 10.10 -11.56 -5.14
N PHE A 116 10.05 -10.45 -4.40
CA PHE A 116 11.26 -9.86 -3.81
C PHE A 116 11.80 -10.72 -2.66
N SER A 117 10.96 -11.37 -1.89
CA SER A 117 11.37 -12.29 -0.84
C SER A 117 12.09 -13.50 -1.40
N GLU A 118 11.55 -14.10 -2.47
CA GLU A 118 12.18 -15.22 -3.16
C GLU A 118 13.54 -14.81 -3.73
N ARG A 119 13.61 -13.65 -4.37
CA ARG A 119 14.84 -13.11 -4.93
C ARG A 119 15.88 -12.84 -3.87
N ALA A 120 15.49 -12.25 -2.74
CA ALA A 120 16.36 -12.00 -1.62
C ALA A 120 16.87 -13.32 -1.00
N SER A 121 16.02 -14.34 -0.97
CA SER A 121 16.36 -15.67 -0.48
C SER A 121 17.43 -16.33 -1.36
N VAL A 122 17.27 -16.25 -2.68
CA VAL A 122 18.25 -16.79 -3.64
C VAL A 122 19.59 -16.06 -3.48
N LEU A 123 19.58 -14.76 -3.36
CA LEU A 123 20.80 -13.97 -3.15
C LEU A 123 21.50 -14.34 -1.84
N ARG A 124 20.74 -14.64 -0.79
CA ARG A 124 21.32 -15.07 0.50
C ARG A 124 21.99 -16.42 0.41
N GLU A 125 21.46 -17.34 -0.38
CA GLU A 125 22.09 -18.65 -0.61
C GLU A 125 23.44 -18.55 -1.31
N GLU A 126 23.66 -17.48 -2.06
CA GLU A 126 24.93 -17.21 -2.75
C GLU A 126 25.92 -16.45 -1.88
N GLU A 127 25.51 -15.92 -0.72
CA GLU A 127 26.34 -15.16 0.19
C GLU A 127 27.03 -16.06 1.22
N PRO A 128 28.19 -15.61 1.78
CA PRO A 128 28.82 -16.33 2.88
C PRO A 128 27.89 -16.44 4.10
N ALA A 129 27.97 -17.56 4.81
CA ALA A 129 27.06 -17.91 5.91
C ALA A 129 26.99 -16.84 7.02
N TYR A 130 28.07 -16.10 7.25
CA TYR A 130 28.12 -15.11 8.32
C TYR A 130 27.24 -13.86 8.07
N SER A 131 26.80 -13.62 6.83
CA SER A 131 25.99 -12.45 6.50
C SER A 131 24.49 -12.72 6.59
N ILE A 132 24.06 -13.94 6.84
CA ILE A 132 22.66 -14.37 6.83
C ILE A 132 21.93 -14.00 8.13
N ASP A 133 22.64 -14.01 9.26
CA ASP A 133 22.05 -13.93 10.60
C ASP A 133 21.32 -12.61 10.87
N HIS A 134 21.74 -11.52 10.27
CA HIS A 134 21.17 -10.21 10.51
C HIS A 134 19.76 -10.01 9.93
N GLU A 135 19.34 -10.84 9.00
CA GLU A 135 18.07 -10.66 8.32
C GLU A 135 16.89 -11.34 9.00
N HIS A 136 17.16 -12.31 9.88
CA HIS A 136 16.12 -13.00 10.62
C HIS A 136 15.56 -12.18 11.78
N GLU A 137 16.28 -11.20 12.24
CA GLU A 137 15.88 -10.37 13.38
C GLU A 137 14.84 -9.31 13.03
N GLN A 138 14.50 -9.15 11.76
CA GLN A 138 13.61 -8.09 11.28
C GLN A 138 12.18 -8.56 11.00
N GLU A 139 11.89 -9.79 11.26
CA GLU A 139 10.53 -10.34 11.15
C GLU A 139 9.72 -10.15 12.48
#